data_c87c2ef72bb96fdf8a068b01c35f4da5
#
_entry.id   c87c2ef72bb96fdf8a068b01c35f4da5
#
_cell.length_a   1.000
_cell.length_b   1.000
_cell.length_c   1.000
_cell.angle_alpha   90.00
_cell.angle_beta   90.00
_cell.angle_gamma   90.00
#
_symmetry.space_group_name_H-M   'P 1'
#
loop_
_entity.id
_entity.type
_entity.pdbx_description
1 polymer ?
#
loop_
_entity_poly.entity_id
_entity_poly.type
_entity_poly.pdbx_seq_one_letter_code
_entity_poly.pdbx_strand_id
1 'polypeptide(L)'
;KKERAKSYNAFSSINFPYPAVIQDNMLVRYLPEVSCNGKVKFYYDMEESVYVLKLIPGMKPDVLPYLFEHYDCLVIESFGVGGIPHNLVKVFYDEMEKWVAQGKMVVMTTQVANEGSNMTVYEVGKKVKQDFNLIEAYDMTLESVITKLMWLLGRYKAGSPEMREAFYRTINHDVLFTKRIMDENTR
;
A
#
# COMPACT_ATOMS: atom_id res chain seq x y z
N LYS A 1 -6.74 -11.05 5.50
CA LYS A 1 -5.41 -11.15 6.11
C LYS A 1 -5.35 -12.31 7.09
N LYS A 2 -4.23 -13.04 7.11
CA LYS A 2 -3.99 -14.07 8.14
C LYS A 2 -3.49 -13.41 9.42
N GLU A 3 -4.21 -13.62 10.52
CA GLU A 3 -3.91 -13.00 11.81
C GLU A 3 -3.44 -13.99 12.88
N ARG A 4 -3.79 -15.27 12.72
CA ARG A 4 -3.44 -16.32 13.69
C ARG A 4 -2.78 -17.51 13.00
N ALA A 5 -1.76 -18.07 13.64
CA ALA A 5 -1.00 -19.19 13.08
C ALA A 5 -1.59 -20.57 13.44
N LYS A 6 -2.27 -20.70 14.58
CA LYS A 6 -2.68 -22.00 15.15
C LYS A 6 -4.18 -22.21 15.24
N SER A 7 -4.98 -21.16 15.12
CA SER A 7 -6.43 -21.19 15.30
C SER A 7 -7.13 -21.43 13.96
N TYR A 8 -8.25 -22.16 13.96
CA TYR A 8 -9.10 -22.33 12.77
C TYR A 8 -9.63 -20.97 12.27
N ASN A 9 -9.96 -20.06 13.19
CA ASN A 9 -10.30 -18.67 12.87
C ASN A 9 -9.01 -17.86 12.64
N ALA A 10 -8.29 -18.20 11.58
CA ALA A 10 -6.97 -17.67 11.29
C ALA A 10 -6.98 -16.43 10.37
N PHE A 11 -8.05 -16.23 9.60
CA PHE A 11 -8.19 -15.15 8.63
C PHE A 11 -9.26 -14.16 9.06
N SER A 12 -9.05 -12.89 8.72
CA SER A 12 -9.96 -11.79 9.02
C SER A 12 -10.04 -10.84 7.83
N SER A 13 -11.20 -10.26 7.58
CA SER A 13 -11.37 -9.07 6.74
C SER A 13 -11.09 -7.85 7.59
N ILE A 14 -9.91 -7.23 7.40
CA ILE A 14 -9.45 -6.15 8.27
C ILE A 14 -10.27 -4.87 8.09
N ASN A 15 -10.32 -4.36 6.87
CA ASN A 15 -10.96 -3.07 6.57
C ASN A 15 -12.20 -3.21 5.66
N PHE A 16 -12.64 -4.43 5.40
CA PHE A 16 -13.79 -4.72 4.55
C PHE A 16 -14.76 -5.67 5.26
N PRO A 17 -16.09 -5.52 5.10
CA PRO A 17 -17.04 -6.45 5.66
C PRO A 17 -16.83 -7.88 5.16
N TYR A 18 -17.16 -8.88 5.98
CA TYR A 18 -17.10 -10.25 5.52
C TYR A 18 -18.05 -10.46 4.32
N PRO A 19 -17.56 -10.90 3.16
CA PRO A 19 -18.43 -11.19 2.02
C PRO A 19 -19.32 -12.41 2.27
N ALA A 20 -18.85 -13.36 3.10
CA ALA A 20 -19.58 -14.54 3.50
C ALA A 20 -18.99 -15.12 4.80
N VAL A 21 -19.77 -15.98 5.46
CA VAL A 21 -19.32 -16.81 6.58
C VAL A 21 -19.73 -18.26 6.35
N ILE A 22 -18.97 -19.18 6.93
CA ILE A 22 -19.36 -20.59 6.99
C ILE A 22 -19.93 -20.84 8.39
N GLN A 23 -21.20 -21.26 8.45
CA GLN A 23 -21.89 -21.60 9.66
C GLN A 23 -22.59 -22.94 9.46
N ASP A 24 -22.40 -23.89 10.37
CA ASP A 24 -23.00 -25.25 10.32
C ASP A 24 -22.76 -25.94 8.95
N ASN A 25 -21.57 -25.84 8.41
CA ASN A 25 -21.18 -26.32 7.09
C ASN A 25 -21.93 -25.66 5.90
N MET A 26 -22.66 -24.58 6.14
CA MET A 26 -23.36 -23.82 5.11
C MET A 26 -22.66 -22.50 4.84
N LEU A 27 -22.57 -22.14 3.56
CA LEU A 27 -22.05 -20.83 3.13
C LEU A 27 -23.18 -19.79 3.22
N VAL A 28 -23.09 -18.88 4.18
CA VAL A 28 -24.00 -17.72 4.30
C VAL A 28 -23.32 -16.51 3.67
N ARG A 29 -23.86 -16.03 2.56
CA ARG A 29 -23.34 -14.86 1.83
C ARG A 29 -24.00 -13.57 2.30
N TYR A 30 -23.18 -12.55 2.57
CA TYR A 30 -23.64 -11.20 2.89
C TYR A 30 -23.57 -10.28 1.66
N LEU A 31 -22.60 -10.52 0.77
CA LEU A 31 -22.47 -9.79 -0.47
C LEU A 31 -22.83 -10.68 -1.67
N PRO A 32 -23.46 -10.12 -2.72
CA PRO A 32 -23.76 -10.87 -3.92
C PRO A 32 -22.48 -11.39 -4.58
N GLU A 33 -22.60 -12.54 -5.22
CA GLU A 33 -21.51 -13.07 -6.04
C GLU A 33 -21.31 -12.21 -7.28
N VAL A 34 -20.08 -11.77 -7.52
CA VAL A 34 -19.74 -11.07 -8.73
C VAL A 34 -19.51 -12.11 -9.84
N SER A 35 -20.45 -12.21 -10.78
CA SER A 35 -20.27 -13.08 -11.93
C SER A 35 -19.27 -12.46 -12.92
N CYS A 36 -18.18 -13.15 -13.18
CA CYS A 36 -17.22 -12.77 -14.22
C CYS A 36 -17.57 -13.53 -15.51
N ASN A 37 -18.17 -12.84 -16.47
CA ASN A 37 -18.49 -13.40 -17.81
C ASN A 37 -17.31 -13.29 -18.79
N GLY A 38 -16.14 -12.89 -18.35
CA GLY A 38 -14.94 -12.72 -19.17
C GLY A 38 -14.09 -13.97 -19.29
N LYS A 39 -13.27 -14.03 -20.34
CA LYS A 39 -12.22 -15.04 -20.44
C LYS A 39 -11.16 -14.80 -19.35
N VAL A 40 -10.70 -15.87 -18.70
CA VAL A 40 -9.59 -15.80 -17.76
C VAL A 40 -8.35 -15.27 -18.46
N LYS A 41 -7.72 -14.26 -17.87
CA LYS A 41 -6.43 -13.73 -18.31
C LYS A 41 -5.37 -14.09 -17.28
N PHE A 42 -4.27 -14.63 -17.77
CA PHE A 42 -3.12 -14.95 -16.94
C PHE A 42 -2.06 -13.88 -17.13
N TYR A 43 -1.38 -13.56 -16.03
CA TYR A 43 -0.36 -12.52 -15.97
C TYR A 43 0.84 -13.12 -15.21
N TYR A 44 1.96 -13.27 -15.89
CA TYR A 44 3.12 -13.96 -15.36
C TYR A 44 4.27 -13.02 -15.01
N ASP A 45 4.22 -11.79 -15.53
CA ASP A 45 5.27 -10.81 -15.29
C ASP A 45 5.06 -10.18 -13.92
N MET A 46 6.03 -10.39 -13.03
CA MET A 46 6.11 -9.78 -11.72
C MET A 46 7.52 -9.24 -11.50
N GLU A 47 7.62 -8.06 -10.89
CA GLU A 47 8.90 -7.45 -10.52
C GLU A 47 9.03 -7.46 -9.01
N GLU A 48 10.14 -8.01 -8.51
CA GLU A 48 10.37 -8.20 -7.07
C GLU A 48 11.11 -7.03 -6.41
N SER A 49 11.44 -5.96 -7.17
CA SER A 49 12.19 -4.79 -6.68
C SER A 49 11.36 -3.90 -5.74
N VAL A 50 10.76 -4.52 -4.73
CA VAL A 50 9.93 -3.89 -3.70
C VAL A 50 10.49 -4.19 -2.33
N TYR A 51 10.78 -3.17 -1.53
CA TYR A 51 11.21 -3.33 -0.15
C TYR A 51 10.20 -2.77 0.84
N VAL A 52 10.01 -3.44 1.98
CA VAL A 52 9.16 -2.97 3.06
C VAL A 52 10.01 -2.46 4.21
N LEU A 53 9.92 -1.17 4.48
CA LEU A 53 10.59 -0.52 5.60
C LEU A 53 9.59 -0.26 6.73
N LYS A 54 9.66 -1.05 7.78
CA LYS A 54 8.93 -0.80 9.01
C LYS A 54 9.68 0.22 9.85
N LEU A 55 9.08 1.38 10.10
CA LEU A 55 9.67 2.39 10.96
C LEU A 55 9.66 1.93 12.42
N ILE A 56 10.78 2.15 13.09
CA ILE A 56 10.91 1.87 14.54
C ILE A 56 11.47 3.11 15.26
N PRO A 57 11.13 3.32 16.55
CA PRO A 57 11.76 4.37 17.34
C PRO A 57 13.28 4.20 17.38
N GLY A 58 14.01 5.29 17.16
CA GLY A 58 15.48 5.27 17.17
C GLY A 58 16.14 4.66 15.93
N MET A 59 15.38 4.39 14.85
CA MET A 59 15.94 3.96 13.58
C MET A 59 16.99 4.96 13.08
N LYS A 60 18.13 4.43 12.65
CA LYS A 60 19.18 5.25 12.02
C LYS A 60 18.81 5.53 10.55
N PRO A 61 19.04 6.75 10.07
CA PRO A 61 18.69 7.13 8.70
C PRO A 61 19.57 6.49 7.63
N ASP A 62 20.72 5.94 7.98
CA ASP A 62 21.74 5.42 7.06
C ASP A 62 21.23 4.27 6.17
N VAL A 63 20.13 3.63 6.56
CA VAL A 63 19.51 2.57 5.77
C VAL A 63 18.81 3.12 4.50
N LEU A 64 18.33 4.34 4.54
CA LEU A 64 17.54 4.91 3.44
C LEU A 64 18.32 5.03 2.12
N PRO A 65 19.55 5.61 2.09
CA PRO A 65 20.34 5.67 0.86
C PRO A 65 20.55 4.28 0.24
N TYR A 66 20.86 3.28 1.07
CA TYR A 66 21.05 1.91 0.61
C TYR A 66 19.77 1.34 -0.05
N LEU A 67 18.62 1.51 0.59
CA LEU A 67 17.35 1.02 0.05
C LEU A 67 16.99 1.71 -1.25
N PHE A 68 17.18 3.01 -1.32
CA PHE A 68 16.91 3.79 -2.50
C PHE A 68 17.84 3.45 -3.68
N GLU A 69 19.05 3.00 -3.42
CA GLU A 69 19.96 2.53 -4.48
C GLU A 69 19.54 1.17 -5.06
N HIS A 70 19.05 0.25 -4.20
CA HIS A 70 18.89 -1.16 -4.56
C HIS A 70 17.46 -1.58 -4.96
N TYR A 71 16.45 -0.76 -4.68
CA TYR A 71 15.05 -1.09 -4.99
C TYR A 71 14.39 -0.02 -5.85
N ASP A 72 13.34 -0.39 -6.58
CA ASP A 72 12.56 0.53 -7.41
C ASP A 72 11.31 1.06 -6.70
N CYS A 73 10.85 0.33 -5.70
CA CYS A 73 9.71 0.71 -4.87
C CYS A 73 9.99 0.47 -3.39
N LEU A 74 9.75 1.50 -2.58
CA LEU A 74 9.82 1.41 -1.12
C LEU A 74 8.42 1.54 -0.53
N VAL A 75 7.99 0.52 0.21
CA VAL A 75 6.76 0.55 1.02
C VAL A 75 7.15 0.89 2.45
N ILE A 76 6.64 1.99 2.97
CA ILE A 76 6.95 2.44 4.34
C ILE A 76 5.77 2.18 5.25
N GLU A 77 5.95 1.30 6.24
CA GLU A 77 5.04 1.12 7.36
C GLU A 77 5.30 2.22 8.40
N SER A 78 4.52 3.29 8.32
CA SER A 78 4.62 4.47 9.18
C SER A 78 3.96 4.28 10.54
N PHE A 79 4.21 5.21 11.48
CA PHE A 79 3.52 5.24 12.77
C PHE A 79 2.10 5.80 12.63
N GLY A 80 1.15 5.21 13.36
CA GLY A 80 -0.23 5.69 13.40
C GLY A 80 -0.81 5.88 12.00
N VAL A 81 -1.31 7.06 11.70
CA VAL A 81 -1.96 7.37 10.43
C VAL A 81 -1.01 7.85 9.32
N GLY A 82 0.30 7.88 9.55
CA GLY A 82 1.28 8.33 8.54
C GLY A 82 2.47 9.08 9.15
N GLY A 83 2.76 8.89 10.46
CA GLY A 83 3.87 9.55 11.15
C GLY A 83 5.23 9.01 10.74
N ILE A 84 6.20 9.93 10.57
CA ILE A 84 7.63 9.62 10.33
C ILE A 84 8.43 10.15 11.54
N PRO A 85 9.41 9.39 12.06
CA PRO A 85 10.26 9.86 13.14
C PRO A 85 10.98 11.15 12.78
N HIS A 86 11.00 12.13 13.71
CA HIS A 86 11.56 13.46 13.47
C HIS A 86 13.02 13.43 12.99
N ASN A 87 13.83 12.52 13.54
CA ASN A 87 15.25 12.36 13.16
C ASN A 87 15.43 11.82 11.72
N LEU A 88 14.41 11.21 11.12
CA LEU A 88 14.44 10.70 9.75
C LEU A 88 13.96 11.73 8.73
N VAL A 89 13.20 12.75 9.15
CA VAL A 89 12.50 13.67 8.23
C VAL A 89 13.47 14.33 7.25
N LYS A 90 14.58 14.88 7.73
CA LYS A 90 15.56 15.57 6.86
C LYS A 90 16.19 14.62 5.84
N VAL A 91 16.73 13.49 6.31
CA VAL A 91 17.37 12.51 5.41
C VAL A 91 16.36 11.92 4.44
N PHE A 92 15.13 11.70 4.90
CA PHE A 92 14.04 11.25 4.06
C PHE A 92 13.75 12.24 2.93
N TYR A 93 13.70 13.54 3.19
CA TYR A 93 13.52 14.56 2.17
C TYR A 93 14.69 14.60 1.18
N ASP A 94 15.93 14.62 1.68
CA ASP A 94 17.13 14.69 0.84
C ASP A 94 17.24 13.47 -0.10
N GLU A 95 16.86 12.29 0.36
CA GLU A 95 16.88 11.06 -0.44
C GLU A 95 15.66 10.93 -1.36
N MET A 96 14.50 11.37 -0.90
CA MET A 96 13.28 11.34 -1.71
C MET A 96 13.40 12.17 -2.98
N GLU A 97 14.03 13.34 -2.91
CA GLU A 97 14.24 14.19 -4.08
C GLU A 97 15.05 13.45 -5.16
N LYS A 98 16.13 12.80 -4.76
CA LYS A 98 16.96 11.99 -5.67
C LYS A 98 16.19 10.79 -6.22
N TRP A 99 15.43 10.12 -5.38
CA TRP A 99 14.66 8.93 -5.70
C TRP A 99 13.55 9.21 -6.72
N VAL A 100 12.76 10.26 -6.50
CA VAL A 100 11.71 10.68 -7.43
C VAL A 100 12.28 11.11 -8.78
N ALA A 101 13.44 11.81 -8.78
CA ALA A 101 14.12 12.19 -10.01
C ALA A 101 14.59 10.98 -10.85
N GLN A 102 14.83 9.84 -10.22
CA GLN A 102 15.17 8.58 -10.89
C GLN A 102 13.93 7.79 -11.39
N GLY A 103 12.73 8.31 -11.16
CA GLY A 103 11.47 7.65 -11.54
C GLY A 103 11.12 6.44 -10.67
N LYS A 104 11.71 6.32 -9.50
CA LYS A 104 11.37 5.32 -8.50
C LYS A 104 10.16 5.76 -7.67
N MET A 105 9.59 4.92 -6.81
CA MET A 105 8.38 5.27 -6.10
C MET A 105 8.41 4.90 -4.62
N VAL A 106 7.67 5.66 -3.82
CA VAL A 106 7.43 5.36 -2.41
C VAL A 106 5.92 5.25 -2.17
N VAL A 107 5.56 4.21 -1.45
CA VAL A 107 4.19 3.96 -1.02
C VAL A 107 4.14 4.01 0.50
N MET A 108 3.28 4.87 1.03
CA MET A 108 3.08 5.00 2.47
C MET A 108 1.93 4.12 2.91
N THR A 109 2.16 3.32 3.93
CA THR A 109 1.16 2.53 4.64
C THR A 109 1.32 2.71 6.14
N THR A 110 0.59 1.98 6.95
CA THR A 110 0.63 2.07 8.41
C THR A 110 0.92 0.72 9.06
N GLN A 111 1.54 0.76 10.23
CA GLN A 111 1.70 -0.39 11.13
C GLN A 111 0.40 -0.79 11.84
N VAL A 112 -0.58 0.11 11.84
CA VAL A 112 -1.88 -0.13 12.48
C VAL A 112 -2.71 -1.06 11.60
N ALA A 113 -3.22 -2.12 12.17
CA ALA A 113 -3.92 -3.16 11.40
C ALA A 113 -5.26 -2.70 10.81
N ASN A 114 -5.95 -1.80 11.50
CA ASN A 114 -7.29 -1.34 11.13
C ASN A 114 -7.28 0.14 10.72
N GLU A 115 -8.31 0.56 9.99
CA GLU A 115 -8.59 1.95 9.58
C GLU A 115 -7.66 2.51 8.48
N GLY A 116 -6.48 1.92 8.30
CA GLY A 116 -5.54 2.34 7.26
C GLY A 116 -4.75 3.61 7.58
N SER A 117 -4.02 4.12 6.58
CA SER A 117 -3.25 5.37 6.67
C SER A 117 -4.07 6.57 6.22
N ASN A 118 -3.73 7.75 6.77
CA ASN A 118 -4.20 9.04 6.30
C ASN A 118 -3.14 10.11 6.58
N MET A 119 -2.25 10.32 5.63
CA MET A 119 -1.13 11.27 5.78
C MET A 119 -1.61 12.72 5.89
N THR A 120 -2.84 13.03 5.53
CA THR A 120 -3.36 14.41 5.58
C THR A 120 -3.71 14.87 7.01
N VAL A 121 -3.74 13.98 7.98
CA VAL A 121 -4.03 14.28 9.38
C VAL A 121 -2.92 15.13 10.02
N TYR A 122 -1.66 14.90 9.65
CA TYR A 122 -0.53 15.65 10.18
C TYR A 122 0.10 16.55 9.12
N GLU A 123 0.45 17.79 9.49
CA GLU A 123 1.08 18.78 8.59
C GLU A 123 2.34 18.21 7.89
N VAL A 124 3.20 17.50 8.63
CA VAL A 124 4.41 16.89 8.07
C VAL A 124 4.07 15.84 7.01
N GLY A 125 3.11 14.97 7.29
CA GLY A 125 2.68 13.94 6.34
C GLY A 125 2.04 14.56 5.09
N LYS A 126 1.18 15.56 5.27
CA LYS A 126 0.55 16.30 4.18
C LYS A 126 1.59 16.94 3.26
N LYS A 127 2.59 17.62 3.85
CA LYS A 127 3.67 18.26 3.10
C LYS A 127 4.49 17.23 2.32
N VAL A 128 4.94 16.14 2.95
CA VAL A 128 5.68 15.06 2.29
C VAL A 128 4.89 14.47 1.12
N LYS A 129 3.60 14.22 1.31
CA LYS A 129 2.72 13.68 0.25
C LYS A 129 2.62 14.64 -0.94
N GLN A 130 2.49 15.94 -0.69
CA GLN A 130 2.37 16.96 -1.73
C GLN A 130 3.69 17.18 -2.47
N ASP A 131 4.80 17.35 -1.73
CA ASP A 131 6.10 17.68 -2.30
C ASP A 131 6.64 16.55 -3.21
N PHE A 132 6.40 15.29 -2.84
CA PHE A 132 6.94 14.12 -3.55
C PHE A 132 5.89 13.30 -4.30
N ASN A 133 4.63 13.73 -4.32
CA ASN A 133 3.55 13.00 -4.99
C ASN A 133 3.50 11.51 -4.61
N LEU A 134 3.67 11.22 -3.31
CA LEU A 134 3.69 9.84 -2.80
C LEU A 134 2.38 9.12 -3.05
N ILE A 135 2.47 7.80 -3.21
CA ILE A 135 1.31 6.93 -3.19
C ILE A 135 0.99 6.60 -1.72
N GLU A 136 -0.26 6.72 -1.35
CA GLU A 136 -0.76 6.31 -0.05
C GLU A 136 -1.62 5.04 -0.19
N ALA A 137 -1.37 4.04 0.66
CA ALA A 137 -2.06 2.76 0.56
C ALA A 137 -3.46 2.78 1.21
N TYR A 138 -3.75 3.80 2.01
CA TYR A 138 -5.01 3.96 2.74
C TYR A 138 -5.37 2.70 3.55
N ASP A 139 -6.51 2.07 3.26
CA ASP A 139 -7.04 0.91 3.95
C ASP A 139 -6.57 -0.45 3.39
N MET A 140 -5.68 -0.45 2.39
CA MET A 140 -5.09 -1.69 1.88
C MET A 140 -4.30 -2.41 2.98
N THR A 141 -4.40 -3.73 3.03
CA THR A 141 -3.49 -4.52 3.86
C THR A 141 -2.08 -4.53 3.26
N LEU A 142 -1.05 -4.64 4.10
CA LEU A 142 0.35 -4.65 3.64
C LEU A 142 0.58 -5.73 2.57
N GLU A 143 0.02 -6.91 2.75
CA GLU A 143 0.14 -8.02 1.80
C GLU A 143 -0.46 -7.66 0.44
N SER A 144 -1.61 -6.97 0.43
CA SER A 144 -2.24 -6.48 -0.79
C SER A 144 -1.39 -5.41 -1.48
N VAL A 145 -0.83 -4.47 -0.72
CA VAL A 145 0.06 -3.43 -1.24
C VAL A 145 1.26 -4.05 -1.94
N ILE A 146 1.98 -4.95 -1.27
CA ILE A 146 3.20 -5.58 -1.80
C ILE A 146 2.92 -6.35 -3.09
N THR A 147 1.95 -7.26 -3.04
CA THR A 147 1.65 -8.14 -4.19
C THR A 147 1.12 -7.35 -5.38
N LYS A 148 0.30 -6.33 -5.14
CA LYS A 148 -0.19 -5.45 -6.19
C LYS A 148 0.94 -4.62 -6.82
N LEU A 149 1.89 -4.11 -6.01
CA LEU A 149 3.05 -3.39 -6.52
C LEU A 149 3.95 -4.26 -7.39
N MET A 150 4.30 -5.45 -6.95
CA MET A 150 5.09 -6.40 -7.74
C MET A 150 4.41 -6.73 -9.08
N TRP A 151 3.10 -6.92 -9.07
CA TRP A 151 2.33 -7.17 -10.27
C TRP A 151 2.24 -5.95 -11.20
N LEU A 152 2.14 -4.73 -10.66
CA LEU A 152 2.11 -3.50 -11.44
C LEU A 152 3.48 -3.13 -12.01
N LEU A 153 4.56 -3.31 -11.24
CA LEU A 153 5.93 -3.06 -11.69
C LEU A 153 6.34 -3.97 -12.86
N GLY A 154 5.81 -5.17 -12.94
CA GLY A 154 5.98 -6.05 -14.11
C GLY A 154 5.31 -5.53 -15.39
N ARG A 155 4.57 -4.40 -15.35
CA ARG A 155 3.78 -3.89 -16.49
C ARG A 155 3.93 -2.41 -16.75
N TYR A 156 4.16 -1.64 -15.71
CA TYR A 156 4.23 -0.18 -15.76
C TYR A 156 5.59 0.27 -15.27
N LYS A 157 6.06 1.36 -15.83
CA LYS A 157 7.24 2.03 -15.30
C LYS A 157 6.94 2.54 -13.88
N ALA A 158 7.84 2.28 -12.94
CA ALA A 158 7.75 2.77 -11.58
C ALA A 158 7.50 4.29 -11.54
N GLY A 159 6.58 4.73 -10.69
CA GLY A 159 6.24 6.15 -10.52
C GLY A 159 5.45 6.79 -11.68
N SER A 160 5.13 6.05 -12.74
CA SER A 160 4.35 6.60 -13.86
C SER A 160 2.90 6.91 -13.45
N PRO A 161 2.24 7.87 -14.14
CA PRO A 161 0.82 8.16 -13.90
C PRO A 161 -0.08 6.95 -14.08
N GLU A 162 0.22 6.11 -15.09
CA GLU A 162 -0.53 4.89 -15.40
C GLU A 162 -0.42 3.88 -14.27
N MET A 163 0.77 3.74 -13.67
CA MET A 163 0.98 2.87 -12.53
C MET A 163 0.21 3.36 -11.31
N ARG A 164 0.20 4.67 -11.06
CA ARG A 164 -0.57 5.28 -9.97
C ARG A 164 -2.08 5.04 -10.13
N GLU A 165 -2.61 5.27 -11.33
CA GLU A 165 -4.02 5.00 -11.63
C GLU A 165 -4.35 3.51 -11.43
N ALA A 166 -3.50 2.63 -11.93
CA ALA A 166 -3.67 1.18 -11.78
C ALA A 166 -3.58 0.71 -10.32
N PHE A 167 -2.74 1.37 -9.50
CA PHE A 167 -2.64 1.07 -8.07
C PHE A 167 -3.97 1.33 -7.33
N TYR A 168 -4.65 2.42 -7.66
CA TYR A 168 -5.95 2.76 -7.04
C TYR A 168 -7.15 2.06 -7.68
N ARG A 169 -6.98 1.37 -8.79
CA ARG A 169 -8.05 0.53 -9.36
C ARG A 169 -8.30 -0.65 -8.44
N THR A 170 -9.52 -0.74 -7.92
CA THR A 170 -9.90 -1.81 -7.00
C THR A 170 -9.77 -3.18 -7.63
N ILE A 171 -9.10 -4.10 -6.95
CA ILE A 171 -9.01 -5.51 -7.28
C ILE A 171 -9.54 -6.29 -6.07
N ASN A 172 -10.67 -6.95 -6.26
CA ASN A 172 -11.24 -7.83 -5.24
C ASN A 172 -11.43 -7.16 -3.86
N HIS A 173 -11.87 -5.90 -3.87
CA HIS A 173 -12.09 -5.08 -2.66
C HIS A 173 -10.82 -4.79 -1.84
N ASP A 174 -9.67 -4.74 -2.46
CA ASP A 174 -8.38 -4.46 -1.80
C ASP A 174 -8.25 -3.03 -1.28
N VAL A 175 -9.05 -2.09 -1.78
CA VAL A 175 -9.15 -0.70 -1.32
C VAL A 175 -10.60 -0.23 -1.36
N LEU A 176 -11.04 0.47 -0.30
CA LEU A 176 -12.36 1.10 -0.22
C LEU A 176 -12.36 2.50 -0.82
N PHE A 177 -13.54 2.98 -1.24
CA PHE A 177 -13.77 4.38 -1.66
C PHE A 177 -12.80 4.91 -2.73
N THR A 178 -12.42 4.07 -3.69
CA THR A 178 -11.45 4.40 -4.76
C THR A 178 -11.75 5.72 -5.47
N LYS A 179 -13.01 6.02 -5.78
CA LYS A 179 -13.38 7.26 -6.45
C LYS A 179 -13.00 8.49 -5.62
N ARG A 180 -13.29 8.47 -4.31
CA ARG A 180 -12.90 9.55 -3.38
C ARG A 180 -11.39 9.71 -3.31
N ILE A 181 -10.66 8.60 -3.24
CA ILE A 181 -9.19 8.58 -3.21
C ILE A 181 -8.62 9.22 -4.47
N MET A 182 -9.17 8.89 -5.64
CA MET A 182 -8.72 9.47 -6.92
C MET A 182 -8.99 10.97 -6.99
N ASP A 183 -10.16 11.43 -6.54
CA ASP A 183 -10.52 12.85 -6.51
C ASP A 183 -9.63 13.67 -5.57
N GLU A 184 -9.21 13.09 -4.44
CA GLU A 184 -8.29 13.73 -3.48
C GLU A 184 -6.85 13.84 -4.03
N ASN A 185 -6.41 12.91 -4.87
CA ASN A 185 -5.07 12.94 -5.47
C ASN A 185 -4.96 13.80 -6.74
N THR A 186 -6.08 14.24 -7.30
CA THR A 186 -6.12 15.11 -8.50
C THR A 186 -6.25 16.59 -8.17
N ARG A 187 -6.38 16.95 -6.91
CA ARG A 187 -6.42 18.34 -6.39
C ARG A 187 -5.09 18.73 -5.78
#